data_b01f775d5d66ab08704947da839aac69
#
_entry.id   b01f775d5d66ab08704947da839aac69
#
_cell.length_a   1.000
_cell.length_b   1.000
_cell.length_c   1.000
_cell.angle_alpha   90.00
_cell.angle_beta   90.00
_cell.angle_gamma   90.00
#
_symmetry.space_group_name_H-M   'P 1'
#
loop_
_entity.id
_entity.type
_entity.pdbx_description
1 polymer ?
#
loop_
_entity_poly.entity_id
_entity_poly.type
_entity_poly.pdbx_seq_one_letter_code
_entity_poly.pdbx_strand_id
1 'polypeptide(L)'
;MKSIYAITPSDVEFKKLIKEVERMLDFGIKVFQYREKNLSENHIMANAEKLLEMIKKNEGKLIINDDPKIAVEIGADGFHLGMEDYLKTKNLKFIKEHKEILNSDYLKGLTCKWNFELIKNLPEEHISWDY
;
A
#
# COMPACT_ATOMS: atom_id res chain seq x y z
N MET A 1 10.64 1.65 -19.84
CA MET A 1 9.73 1.23 -18.75
C MET A 1 8.83 2.40 -18.37
N LYS A 2 7.53 2.16 -18.33
CA LYS A 2 6.59 3.22 -17.93
C LYS A 2 6.57 3.34 -16.42
N SER A 3 6.94 4.49 -15.87
CA SER A 3 6.88 4.77 -14.45
C SER A 3 5.45 5.20 -14.06
N ILE A 4 4.49 4.28 -14.24
CA ILE A 4 3.09 4.51 -13.84
C ILE A 4 2.82 3.73 -12.57
N TYR A 5 2.24 4.43 -11.61
CA TYR A 5 1.77 3.92 -10.33
C TYR A 5 0.24 3.95 -10.34
N ALA A 6 -0.38 2.79 -10.45
CA ALA A 6 -1.83 2.68 -10.54
C ALA A 6 -2.47 2.50 -9.16
N ILE A 7 -3.51 3.28 -8.89
CA ILE A 7 -4.30 3.17 -7.65
C ILE A 7 -5.66 2.60 -8.01
N THR A 8 -6.06 1.51 -7.37
CA THR A 8 -7.37 0.91 -7.64
C THR A 8 -8.49 1.77 -7.06
N PRO A 9 -9.62 1.90 -7.77
CA PRO A 9 -10.79 2.56 -7.21
C PRO A 9 -11.46 1.70 -6.13
N SER A 10 -12.08 2.35 -5.13
CA SER A 10 -13.00 1.69 -4.20
C SER A 10 -14.35 1.43 -4.87
N ASP A 11 -15.18 0.57 -4.26
CA ASP A 11 -16.56 0.29 -4.69
C ASP A 11 -16.69 -0.35 -6.09
N VAL A 12 -15.66 -1.04 -6.55
CA VAL A 12 -15.72 -1.83 -7.80
C VAL A 12 -15.84 -3.31 -7.46
N GLU A 13 -16.71 -4.01 -8.15
CA GLU A 13 -16.82 -5.47 -8.03
C GLU A 13 -15.45 -6.12 -8.26
N PHE A 14 -15.05 -7.02 -7.35
CA PHE A 14 -13.70 -7.57 -7.35
C PHE A 14 -13.32 -8.30 -8.65
N LYS A 15 -14.28 -9.03 -9.26
CA LYS A 15 -14.04 -9.69 -10.56
C LYS A 15 -13.71 -8.70 -11.68
N LYS A 16 -14.34 -7.52 -11.64
CA LYS A 16 -14.08 -6.43 -12.57
C LYS A 16 -12.71 -5.81 -12.33
N LEU A 17 -12.38 -5.60 -11.06
CA LEU A 17 -11.08 -5.09 -10.65
C LEU A 17 -9.93 -6.00 -11.13
N ILE A 18 -10.05 -7.29 -10.92
CA ILE A 18 -9.06 -8.30 -11.37
C ILE A 18 -8.79 -8.17 -12.88
N LYS A 19 -9.85 -8.11 -13.68
CA LYS A 19 -9.72 -7.97 -15.15
C LYS A 19 -9.01 -6.68 -15.57
N GLU A 20 -9.31 -5.58 -14.90
CA GLU A 20 -8.66 -4.30 -15.20
C GLU A 20 -7.17 -4.30 -14.78
N VAL A 21 -6.83 -4.86 -13.63
CA VAL A 21 -5.44 -5.01 -13.20
C VAL A 21 -4.67 -5.90 -14.16
N GLU A 22 -5.26 -7.02 -14.60
CA GLU A 22 -4.66 -7.92 -15.60
C GLU A 22 -4.35 -7.17 -16.92
N ARG A 23 -5.32 -6.40 -17.45
CA ARG A 23 -5.10 -5.57 -18.64
C ARG A 23 -3.99 -4.53 -18.45
N MET A 24 -3.92 -3.93 -17.27
CA MET A 24 -2.85 -2.97 -16.96
C MET A 24 -1.47 -3.65 -16.88
N LEU A 25 -1.40 -4.85 -16.32
CA LEU A 25 -0.17 -5.66 -16.30
C LEU A 25 0.28 -6.00 -17.72
N ASP A 26 -0.64 -6.44 -18.59
CA ASP A 26 -0.36 -6.71 -20.01
C ASP A 26 0.14 -5.46 -20.74
N PHE A 27 -0.36 -4.29 -20.37
CA PHE A 27 0.09 -3.00 -20.92
C PHE A 27 1.47 -2.58 -20.39
N GLY A 28 2.01 -3.25 -19.38
CA GLY A 28 3.33 -2.99 -18.81
C GLY A 28 3.34 -2.15 -17.53
N ILE A 29 2.19 -1.90 -16.90
CA ILE A 29 2.13 -1.27 -15.59
C ILE A 29 2.52 -2.32 -14.55
N LYS A 30 3.44 -1.98 -13.64
CA LYS A 30 4.04 -2.93 -12.70
C LYS A 30 3.85 -2.55 -11.22
N VAL A 31 3.37 -1.35 -10.91
CA VAL A 31 3.18 -0.90 -9.53
C VAL A 31 1.73 -0.54 -9.30
N PHE A 32 1.11 -1.20 -8.31
CA PHE A 32 -0.29 -1.03 -7.99
C PHE A 32 -0.47 -0.73 -6.50
N GLN A 33 -1.35 0.21 -6.19
CA GLN A 33 -1.88 0.41 -4.84
C GLN A 33 -3.31 -0.14 -4.77
N TYR A 34 -3.53 -1.11 -3.91
CA TYR A 34 -4.88 -1.58 -3.60
C TYR A 34 -5.50 -0.67 -2.53
N ARG A 35 -6.52 0.06 -2.94
CA ARG A 35 -7.26 1.00 -2.12
C ARG A 35 -8.73 0.60 -2.07
N GLU A 36 -9.20 0.17 -0.89
CA GLU A 36 -10.59 -0.17 -0.64
C GLU A 36 -11.03 0.44 0.70
N LYS A 37 -12.14 1.18 0.69
CA LYS A 37 -12.62 1.92 1.86
C LYS A 37 -13.84 1.30 2.55
N ASN A 38 -14.56 0.42 1.86
CA ASN A 38 -15.91 0.01 2.25
C ASN A 38 -16.07 -1.48 2.57
N LEU A 39 -15.02 -2.26 2.48
CA LEU A 39 -15.02 -3.67 2.85
C LEU A 39 -14.46 -3.87 4.27
N SER A 40 -14.82 -5.00 4.88
CA SER A 40 -14.21 -5.42 6.14
C SER A 40 -12.73 -5.78 5.94
N GLU A 41 -11.95 -5.71 7.01
CA GLU A 41 -10.53 -6.07 7.03
C GLU A 41 -10.26 -7.46 6.43
N ASN A 42 -11.08 -8.45 6.79
CA ASN A 42 -10.96 -9.82 6.26
C ASN A 42 -11.18 -9.89 4.74
N HIS A 43 -12.15 -9.13 4.22
CA HIS A 43 -12.40 -9.07 2.77
C HIS A 43 -11.28 -8.33 2.03
N ILE A 44 -10.78 -7.25 2.61
CA ILE A 44 -9.64 -6.52 2.05
C ILE A 44 -8.41 -7.43 1.98
N MET A 45 -8.12 -8.16 3.04
CA MET A 45 -7.01 -9.11 3.10
C MET A 45 -7.15 -10.20 2.02
N ALA A 46 -8.30 -10.87 1.95
CA ALA A 46 -8.54 -11.93 0.98
C ALA A 46 -8.43 -11.44 -0.48
N ASN A 47 -8.93 -10.25 -0.77
CA ASN A 47 -8.82 -9.63 -2.09
C ASN A 47 -7.37 -9.24 -2.41
N ALA A 48 -6.68 -8.66 -1.42
CA ALA A 48 -5.28 -8.25 -1.57
C ALA A 48 -4.35 -9.45 -1.83
N GLU A 49 -4.56 -10.58 -1.18
CA GLU A 49 -3.81 -11.82 -1.43
C GLU A 49 -3.95 -12.31 -2.88
N LYS A 50 -5.17 -12.29 -3.42
CA LYS A 50 -5.42 -12.66 -4.82
C LYS A 50 -4.77 -11.69 -5.82
N LEU A 51 -4.86 -10.39 -5.54
CA LEU A 51 -4.17 -9.36 -6.34
C LEU A 51 -2.65 -9.56 -6.28
N LEU A 52 -2.12 -9.79 -5.10
CA LEU A 52 -0.68 -9.98 -4.90
C LEU A 52 -0.15 -11.17 -5.69
N GLU A 53 -0.84 -12.30 -5.66
CA GLU A 53 -0.46 -13.49 -6.43
C GLU A 53 -0.39 -13.19 -7.94
N MET A 54 -1.42 -12.53 -8.49
CA MET A 54 -1.47 -12.17 -9.90
C MET A 54 -0.39 -11.15 -10.27
N ILE A 55 -0.21 -10.13 -9.47
CA ILE A 55 0.77 -9.05 -9.70
C ILE A 55 2.20 -9.61 -9.63
N LYS A 56 2.50 -10.46 -8.66
CA LYS A 56 3.82 -11.10 -8.53
C LYS A 56 4.15 -12.04 -9.69
N LYS A 57 3.19 -12.81 -10.19
CA LYS A 57 3.37 -13.65 -11.38
C LYS A 57 3.76 -12.83 -12.62
N ASN A 58 3.42 -11.56 -12.65
CA ASN A 58 3.75 -10.61 -13.71
C ASN A 58 4.90 -9.67 -13.34
N GLU A 59 5.73 -10.02 -12.37
CA GLU A 59 6.89 -9.24 -11.90
C GLU A 59 6.53 -7.81 -11.43
N GLY A 60 5.31 -7.65 -10.92
CA GLY A 60 4.81 -6.38 -10.38
C GLY A 60 4.96 -6.28 -8.87
N LYS A 61 4.56 -5.11 -8.34
CA LYS A 61 4.57 -4.78 -6.91
C LYS A 61 3.18 -4.34 -6.46
N LEU A 62 2.76 -4.83 -5.29
CA LEU A 62 1.52 -4.44 -4.65
C LEU A 62 1.79 -3.63 -3.38
N ILE A 63 1.13 -2.50 -3.28
CA ILE A 63 1.13 -1.60 -2.14
C ILE A 63 -0.27 -1.59 -1.52
N ILE A 64 -0.36 -1.71 -0.21
CA ILE A 64 -1.63 -1.67 0.52
C ILE A 64 -1.88 -0.27 1.05
N ASN A 65 -3.08 0.25 0.77
CA ASN A 65 -3.50 1.56 1.28
C ASN A 65 -4.00 1.44 2.72
N ASP A 66 -3.62 2.41 3.56
CA ASP A 66 -4.09 2.65 4.94
C ASP A 66 -3.76 1.58 5.99
N ASP A 67 -3.31 0.39 5.63
CA ASP A 67 -3.09 -0.68 6.61
C ASP A 67 -1.72 -1.37 6.47
N PRO A 68 -0.71 -0.90 7.22
CA PRO A 68 0.62 -1.51 7.22
C PRO A 68 0.63 -2.94 7.79
N LYS A 69 -0.31 -3.27 8.68
CA LYS A 69 -0.42 -4.62 9.24
C LYS A 69 -0.83 -5.63 8.17
N ILE A 70 -1.89 -5.34 7.42
CA ILE A 70 -2.31 -6.19 6.30
C ILE A 70 -1.17 -6.34 5.30
N ALA A 71 -0.48 -5.26 4.96
CA ALA A 71 0.62 -5.29 4.00
C ALA A 71 1.73 -6.27 4.43
N VAL A 72 2.12 -6.26 5.69
CA VAL A 72 3.13 -7.18 6.24
C VAL A 72 2.60 -8.62 6.32
N GLU A 73 1.37 -8.81 6.81
CA GLU A 73 0.78 -10.15 6.98
C GLU A 73 0.66 -10.93 5.66
N ILE A 74 0.26 -10.27 4.57
CA ILE A 74 0.14 -10.92 3.26
C ILE A 74 1.46 -10.97 2.48
N GLY A 75 2.50 -10.30 2.94
CA GLY A 75 3.78 -10.17 2.23
C GLY A 75 3.72 -9.27 1.00
N ALA A 76 2.92 -8.21 1.04
CA ALA A 76 2.90 -7.17 0.03
C ALA A 76 4.24 -6.42 -0.05
N ASP A 77 4.47 -5.68 -1.11
CA ASP A 77 5.73 -4.97 -1.34
C ASP A 77 5.83 -3.65 -0.57
N GLY A 78 4.71 -3.17 -0.02
CA GLY A 78 4.70 -1.94 0.75
C GLY A 78 3.31 -1.51 1.21
N PHE A 79 3.27 -0.34 1.83
CA PHE A 79 2.02 0.33 2.22
C PHE A 79 2.07 1.82 1.91
N HIS A 80 0.89 2.42 1.84
CA HIS A 80 0.71 3.86 1.70
C HIS A 80 -0.24 4.39 2.78
N LEU A 81 0.17 5.41 3.51
CA LEU A 81 -0.63 6.06 4.54
C LEU A 81 -0.92 7.53 4.19
N GLY A 82 -2.13 7.98 4.49
CA GLY A 82 -2.39 9.40 4.71
C GLY A 82 -1.85 9.83 6.07
N MET A 83 -1.62 11.13 6.27
CA MET A 83 -1.11 11.64 7.53
C MET A 83 -2.04 11.28 8.72
N GLU A 84 -3.35 11.33 8.52
CA GLU A 84 -4.33 10.97 9.57
C GLU A 84 -4.22 9.50 9.97
N ASP A 85 -4.04 8.60 9.00
CA ASP A 85 -3.87 7.17 9.26
C ASP A 85 -2.52 6.87 9.90
N TYR A 86 -1.47 7.57 9.50
CA TYR A 86 -0.14 7.47 10.11
C TYR A 86 -0.17 7.83 11.60
N LEU A 87 -0.88 8.88 11.97
CA LEU A 87 -0.98 9.35 13.36
C LEU A 87 -1.92 8.50 14.23
N LYS A 88 -2.68 7.56 13.69
CA LYS A 88 -3.47 6.62 14.49
C LYS A 88 -2.57 5.77 15.37
N THR A 89 -2.91 5.69 16.66
CA THR A 89 -2.10 4.96 17.66
C THR A 89 -1.77 3.52 17.24
N LYS A 90 -2.72 2.82 16.63
CA LYS A 90 -2.51 1.45 16.15
C LYS A 90 -1.41 1.35 15.10
N ASN A 91 -1.37 2.29 14.15
CA ASN A 91 -0.38 2.31 13.07
C ASN A 91 0.99 2.74 13.57
N LEU A 92 1.05 3.76 14.43
CA LEU A 92 2.30 4.20 15.06
C LEU A 92 2.93 3.07 15.89
N LYS A 93 2.12 2.36 16.67
CA LYS A 93 2.57 1.22 17.46
C LYS A 93 3.10 0.11 16.56
N PHE A 94 2.34 -0.28 15.53
CA PHE A 94 2.74 -1.33 14.59
C PHE A 94 4.06 -0.98 13.89
N ILE A 95 4.18 0.22 13.35
CA ILE A 95 5.39 0.70 12.66
C ILE A 95 6.60 0.64 13.60
N LYS A 96 6.43 1.09 14.84
CA LYS A 96 7.50 1.08 15.85
C LYS A 96 7.97 -0.34 16.20
N GLU A 97 7.03 -1.27 16.33
CA GLU A 97 7.31 -2.67 16.67
C GLU A 97 7.94 -3.46 15.50
N HIS A 98 7.71 -3.04 14.26
CA HIS A 98 8.17 -3.74 13.04
C HIS A 98 9.25 -2.98 12.27
N LYS A 99 9.98 -2.12 12.93
CA LYS A 99 10.98 -1.22 12.34
C LYS A 99 12.02 -1.91 11.46
N GLU A 100 12.50 -3.08 11.87
CA GLU A 100 13.50 -3.86 11.14
C GLU A 100 12.97 -4.34 9.78
N ILE A 101 11.73 -4.85 9.75
CA ILE A 101 11.08 -5.30 8.51
C ILE A 101 10.83 -4.10 7.59
N LEU A 102 10.35 -3.00 8.16
CA LEU A 102 9.93 -1.82 7.42
C LEU A 102 11.07 -0.93 6.93
N ASN A 103 12.28 -1.11 7.41
CA ASN A 103 13.47 -0.36 6.98
C ASN A 103 14.32 -1.08 5.91
N SER A 104 13.90 -2.27 5.45
CA SER A 104 14.51 -2.97 4.33
C SER A 104 13.97 -2.43 2.98
N ASP A 105 13.95 -3.24 1.94
CA ASP A 105 13.41 -2.89 0.62
C ASP A 105 11.87 -2.70 0.56
N TYR A 106 11.26 -2.52 1.72
CA TYR A 106 9.82 -2.35 1.86
C TYR A 106 9.39 -0.94 1.46
N LEU A 107 8.45 -0.82 0.52
CA LEU A 107 7.99 0.48 0.02
C LEU A 107 7.03 1.16 1.00
N LYS A 108 7.33 2.40 1.34
CA LYS A 108 6.59 3.20 2.33
C LYS A 108 6.22 4.55 1.74
N GLY A 109 4.94 4.76 1.51
CA GLY A 109 4.39 6.00 0.99
C GLY A 109 3.61 6.79 2.03
N LEU A 110 3.73 8.11 1.98
CA LEU A 110 3.03 9.03 2.88
C LEU A 110 2.48 10.24 2.16
N THR A 111 1.16 10.45 2.22
CA THR A 111 0.53 11.67 1.70
C THR A 111 0.48 12.76 2.75
N CYS A 112 1.11 13.89 2.49
CA CYS A 112 1.22 15.04 3.40
C CYS A 112 0.32 16.22 3.04
N LYS A 113 -0.47 16.16 1.97
CA LYS A 113 -1.44 17.20 1.54
C LYS A 113 -0.86 18.63 1.53
N TRP A 114 0.35 18.84 1.00
CA TRP A 114 1.03 20.16 0.98
C TRP A 114 1.29 20.77 2.37
N ASN A 115 1.23 20.00 3.42
CA ASN A 115 1.47 20.49 4.77
C ASN A 115 2.94 20.34 5.17
N PHE A 116 3.74 21.35 4.89
CA PHE A 116 5.17 21.35 5.19
C PHE A 116 5.49 21.24 6.69
N GLU A 117 4.64 21.82 7.54
CA GLU A 117 4.84 21.73 9.00
C GLU A 117 4.65 20.28 9.50
N LEU A 118 3.73 19.52 8.91
CA LEU A 118 3.60 18.09 9.21
C LEU A 118 4.84 17.32 8.80
N ILE A 119 5.44 17.64 7.65
CA ILE A 119 6.66 16.98 7.17
C ILE A 119 7.83 17.23 8.11
N LYS A 120 8.02 18.46 8.56
CA LYS A 120 9.06 18.84 9.52
C LYS A 120 8.96 18.11 10.86
N ASN A 121 7.73 17.85 11.29
CA ASN A 121 7.45 17.25 12.59
C ASN A 121 7.24 15.72 12.52
N LEU A 122 7.53 15.09 11.37
CA LEU A 122 7.54 13.64 11.28
C LEU A 122 8.59 13.07 12.26
N PRO A 123 8.21 12.06 13.05
CA PRO A 123 9.16 11.43 13.94
C PRO A 123 10.27 10.74 13.11
N GLU A 124 11.45 11.32 13.08
CA GLU A 124 12.65 10.79 12.38
C GLU A 124 13.03 9.37 12.85
N GLU A 125 12.55 8.99 14.01
CA GLU A 125 12.91 7.74 14.67
C GLU A 125 12.18 6.50 14.14
N HIS A 126 11.14 6.65 13.33
CA HIS A 126 10.28 5.53 13.00
C HIS A 126 10.74 4.75 11.77
N ILE A 127 10.65 5.32 10.61
CA ILE A 127 11.05 4.72 9.32
C ILE A 127 11.43 5.82 8.32
N SER A 128 12.21 5.46 7.31
CA SER A 128 12.37 6.30 6.12
C SER A 128 11.16 6.13 5.18
N TRP A 129 10.75 7.21 4.53
CA TRP A 129 9.69 7.20 3.54
C TRP A 129 10.27 7.21 2.13
N ASP A 130 9.64 6.49 1.19
CA ASP A 130 10.13 6.35 -0.18
C ASP A 130 9.45 7.31 -1.14
N TYR A 131 8.21 7.75 -0.84
CA TYR A 131 7.45 8.69 -1.67
C TYR A 131 6.27 9.31 -0.92
#